data_e009be09805f80d29a96d3f651c3b16b
#
_entry.id   e009be09805f80d29a96d3f651c3b16b
#
_cell.length_a   1.000
_cell.length_b   1.000
_cell.length_c   1.000
_cell.angle_alpha   90.00
_cell.angle_beta   90.00
_cell.angle_gamma   90.00
#
_symmetry.space_group_name_H-M   'P 1'
#
loop_
_entity.id
_entity.type
_entity.pdbx_description
1 polymer ?
#
loop_
_entity_poly.entity_id
_entity_poly.type
_entity_poly.pdbx_seq_one_letter_code
_entity_poly.pdbx_strand_id
1 'polypeptide(L)'
;MMNSVVAAQASHQFIYRGWDVKTSGNPLAHTILRGAVDRHGCCHPNYHYEDLIQVVEMYEKRDLKNPACIVDANHSNSNKKFFEQIRITKEVLHSRKHDSAVEKLVKGMMIESYIEEGNQKVCEHVYGKSITDPCLGWEDSEHLIYTIADLV
;
A
#
# COMPACT_ATOMS: atom_id res chain seq x y z
N MET A 1 12.99 1.89 1.41
CA MET A 1 11.70 2.60 1.44
C MET A 1 11.85 4.03 1.94
N MET A 2 12.15 4.32 3.21
CA MET A 2 12.18 5.70 3.74
C MET A 2 13.19 6.62 3.06
N ASN A 3 14.37 6.15 2.67
CA ASN A 3 15.35 6.96 1.94
C ASN A 3 14.80 7.47 0.60
N SER A 4 13.93 6.70 -0.06
CA SER A 4 13.28 7.14 -1.31
C SER A 4 12.27 8.26 -1.05
N VAL A 5 11.55 8.24 0.09
CA VAL A 5 10.64 9.33 0.48
C VAL A 5 11.44 10.60 0.79
N VAL A 6 12.54 10.48 1.54
CA VAL A 6 13.46 11.60 1.82
C VAL A 6 13.96 12.21 0.52
N ALA A 7 14.47 11.39 -0.40
CA ALA A 7 14.96 11.86 -1.70
C ALA A 7 13.84 12.52 -2.53
N ALA A 8 12.63 11.95 -2.55
CA ALA A 8 11.51 12.50 -3.30
C ALA A 8 11.02 13.85 -2.74
N GLN A 9 11.10 14.06 -1.43
CA GLN A 9 10.74 15.34 -0.79
C GLN A 9 11.84 16.39 -0.91
N ALA A 10 13.09 16.01 -1.19
CA ALA A 10 14.21 16.93 -1.30
C ALA A 10 14.19 17.70 -2.64
N SER A 11 14.72 18.93 -2.59
CA SER A 11 15.03 19.69 -3.81
C SER A 11 16.27 19.09 -4.49
N HIS A 12 16.23 18.98 -5.82
CA HIS A 12 17.34 18.51 -6.63
C HIS A 12 17.74 19.57 -7.67
N GLN A 13 19.04 19.66 -7.95
CA GLN A 13 19.56 20.52 -9.01
C GLN A 13 20.34 19.65 -10.01
N PHE A 14 20.04 19.79 -11.30
CA PHE A 14 20.66 19.01 -12.37
C PHE A 14 20.54 19.72 -13.71
N ILE A 15 21.39 19.32 -14.67
CA ILE A 15 21.31 19.82 -16.03
C ILE A 15 20.44 18.89 -16.87
N TYR A 16 19.40 19.44 -17.48
CA TYR A 16 18.53 18.73 -18.40
C TYR A 16 18.47 19.45 -19.74
N ARG A 17 18.94 18.81 -20.81
CA ARG A 17 19.00 19.36 -22.16
C ARG A 17 19.65 20.75 -22.26
N GLY A 18 20.72 20.98 -21.48
CA GLY A 18 21.42 22.25 -21.43
C GLY A 18 20.80 23.32 -20.50
N TRP A 19 19.70 23.00 -19.82
CA TRP A 19 19.07 23.85 -18.81
C TRP A 19 19.50 23.46 -17.40
N ASP A 20 19.83 24.44 -16.58
CA ASP A 20 19.99 24.23 -15.13
C ASP A 20 18.59 24.20 -14.51
N VAL A 21 18.21 23.02 -14.01
CA VAL A 21 16.89 22.76 -13.45
C VAL A 21 17.02 22.57 -11.94
N LYS A 22 16.24 23.33 -11.18
CA LYS A 22 16.08 23.17 -9.75
C LYS A 22 14.63 22.78 -9.43
N THR A 23 14.43 21.60 -8.84
CA THR A 23 13.12 21.14 -8.39
C THR A 23 12.83 21.61 -6.97
N SER A 24 11.56 21.69 -6.59
CA SER A 24 11.12 21.96 -5.22
C SER A 24 11.04 20.74 -4.31
N GLY A 25 11.16 19.53 -4.91
CA GLY A 25 10.79 18.27 -4.27
C GLY A 25 9.27 18.03 -4.26
N ASN A 26 8.85 16.85 -3.81
CA ASN A 26 7.45 16.50 -3.68
C ASN A 26 7.09 16.32 -2.18
N PRO A 27 6.54 17.34 -1.50
CA PRO A 27 6.19 17.24 -0.09
C PRO A 27 5.08 16.22 0.20
N LEU A 28 4.35 15.74 -0.81
CA LEU A 28 3.28 14.74 -0.67
C LEU A 28 3.79 13.30 -0.85
N ALA A 29 5.08 13.11 -1.14
CA ALA A 29 5.66 11.76 -1.23
C ALA A 29 5.49 11.01 0.09
N HIS A 30 4.98 9.78 -0.01
CA HIS A 30 4.64 8.93 1.14
C HIS A 30 5.01 7.47 0.88
N THR A 31 4.78 6.60 1.87
CA THR A 31 5.08 5.17 1.78
C THR A 31 3.88 4.35 1.37
N ILE A 32 4.16 3.21 0.71
CA ILE A 32 3.20 2.12 0.51
C ILE A 32 3.81 0.86 1.11
N LEU A 33 3.06 0.16 1.96
CA LEU A 33 3.43 -1.13 2.54
C LEU A 33 2.75 -2.25 1.75
N ARG A 34 3.52 -2.99 0.98
CA ARG A 34 3.02 -4.11 0.15
C ARG A 34 3.66 -5.46 0.48
N GLY A 35 4.33 -5.54 1.65
CA GLY A 35 5.18 -6.67 1.99
C GLY A 35 6.49 -6.69 1.19
N ALA A 36 7.23 -7.75 1.35
CA ALA A 36 8.49 -8.00 0.65
C ALA A 36 8.60 -9.47 0.26
N VAL A 37 9.43 -9.76 -0.72
CA VAL A 37 9.84 -11.12 -1.06
C VAL A 37 11.33 -11.23 -0.78
N ASP A 38 11.73 -12.25 -0.04
CA ASP A 38 13.14 -12.51 0.25
C ASP A 38 13.85 -13.20 -0.92
N ARG A 39 15.17 -13.41 -0.76
CA ARG A 39 16.00 -14.09 -1.76
C ARG A 39 15.62 -15.57 -2.01
N HIS A 40 14.78 -16.16 -1.15
CA HIS A 40 14.31 -17.53 -1.28
C HIS A 40 12.89 -17.60 -1.86
N GLY A 41 12.29 -16.44 -2.19
CA GLY A 41 10.94 -16.35 -2.73
C GLY A 41 9.83 -16.37 -1.66
N CYS A 42 10.18 -16.27 -0.38
CA CYS A 42 9.19 -16.22 0.70
C CYS A 42 8.63 -14.81 0.84
N CYS A 43 7.31 -14.70 0.94
CA CYS A 43 6.63 -13.45 1.22
C CYS A 43 6.70 -13.10 2.70
N HIS A 44 7.05 -11.85 2.98
CA HIS A 44 7.06 -11.26 4.32
C HIS A 44 6.07 -10.12 4.37
N PRO A 45 4.93 -10.27 5.07
CA PRO A 45 3.97 -9.19 5.26
C PRO A 45 4.57 -8.06 6.11
N ASN A 46 4.01 -6.85 5.98
CA ASN A 46 4.43 -5.67 6.74
C ASN A 46 3.26 -4.73 7.04
N TYR A 47 2.11 -5.29 7.45
CA TYR A 47 0.89 -4.57 7.78
C TYR A 47 0.43 -4.79 9.21
N HIS A 48 1.10 -5.65 9.98
CA HIS A 48 0.77 -5.90 11.38
C HIS A 48 1.00 -4.65 12.23
N TYR A 49 0.37 -4.58 13.38
CA TYR A 49 0.46 -3.43 14.28
C TYR A 49 1.91 -2.98 14.55
N GLU A 50 2.80 -3.94 14.81
CA GLU A 50 4.22 -3.67 15.09
C GLU A 50 4.94 -3.08 13.88
N ASP A 51 4.60 -3.53 12.67
CA ASP A 51 5.15 -2.96 11.42
C ASP A 51 4.70 -1.52 11.24
N LEU A 52 3.43 -1.22 11.53
CA LEU A 52 2.87 0.13 11.42
C LEU A 52 3.50 1.09 12.43
N ILE A 53 3.69 0.66 13.69
CA ILE A 53 4.41 1.43 14.72
C ILE A 53 5.86 1.70 14.29
N GLN A 54 6.54 0.71 13.73
CA GLN A 54 7.89 0.90 13.21
C GLN A 54 7.95 1.98 12.12
N VAL A 55 6.93 2.04 11.25
CA VAL A 55 6.84 3.08 10.22
C VAL A 55 6.56 4.46 10.83
N VAL A 56 5.71 4.56 11.86
CA VAL A 56 5.52 5.81 12.63
C VAL A 56 6.87 6.33 13.12
N GLU A 57 7.64 5.49 13.85
CA GLU A 57 8.95 5.87 14.35
C GLU A 57 9.94 6.28 13.24
N MET A 58 9.87 5.60 12.09
CA MET A 58 10.73 5.94 10.94
C MET A 58 10.42 7.33 10.38
N TYR A 59 9.15 7.75 10.37
CA TYR A 59 8.75 9.09 9.96
C TYR A 59 9.19 10.15 10.98
N GLU A 60 8.96 9.92 12.26
CA GLU A 60 9.34 10.84 13.34
C GLU A 60 10.85 11.11 13.37
N LYS A 61 11.66 10.05 13.24
CA LYS A 61 13.12 10.15 13.21
C LYS A 61 13.68 10.95 12.03
N ARG A 62 12.89 11.22 10.98
CA ARG A 62 13.34 11.87 9.73
C ARG A 62 12.76 13.25 9.47
N ASP A 63 11.86 13.73 10.33
CA ASP A 63 11.19 15.04 10.17
C ASP A 63 10.60 15.24 8.75
N LEU A 64 9.90 14.23 8.24
CA LEU A 64 9.30 14.24 6.91
C LEU A 64 7.97 15.03 6.92
N LYS A 65 7.72 15.79 5.85
CA LYS A 65 6.59 16.72 5.76
C LYS A 65 5.22 16.06 5.65
N ASN A 66 5.15 14.81 5.20
CA ASN A 66 3.89 14.09 4.99
C ASN A 66 3.98 12.69 5.59
N PRO A 67 3.78 12.54 6.90
CA PRO A 67 3.71 11.22 7.53
C PRO A 67 2.43 10.52 7.10
N ALA A 68 2.51 9.80 6.00
CA ALA A 68 1.40 9.06 5.42
C ALA A 68 1.86 7.69 4.93
N CYS A 69 0.99 6.70 5.08
CA CYS A 69 1.17 5.35 4.61
C CYS A 69 -0.12 4.83 3.98
N ILE A 70 -0.01 4.17 2.84
CA ILE A 70 -1.04 3.34 2.26
C ILE A 70 -0.66 1.88 2.50
N VAL A 71 -1.57 1.05 2.96
CA VAL A 71 -1.35 -0.38 3.11
C VAL A 71 -1.98 -1.11 1.93
N ASP A 72 -1.15 -1.81 1.18
CA ASP A 72 -1.58 -2.70 0.10
C ASP A 72 -2.00 -4.04 0.71
N ALA A 73 -3.26 -4.39 0.59
CA ALA A 73 -3.82 -5.59 1.18
C ALA A 73 -3.55 -6.87 0.36
N ASN A 74 -3.04 -6.74 -0.87
CA ASN A 74 -2.70 -7.87 -1.74
C ASN A 74 -1.18 -8.15 -1.77
N HIS A 75 -0.63 -8.48 -2.90
CA HIS A 75 0.80 -8.77 -3.16
C HIS A 75 1.45 -9.67 -2.09
N SER A 76 2.59 -9.26 -1.52
CA SER A 76 3.27 -10.06 -0.51
C SER A 76 2.59 -10.03 0.86
N ASN A 77 1.75 -9.05 1.14
CA ASN A 77 0.97 -8.98 2.36
C ASN A 77 -0.07 -10.11 2.45
N SER A 78 -0.69 -10.48 1.32
CA SER A 78 -1.63 -11.59 1.22
C SER A 78 -0.98 -12.91 0.78
N ASN A 79 0.33 -12.91 0.49
CA ASN A 79 0.99 -14.01 -0.21
C ASN A 79 0.27 -14.35 -1.53
N LYS A 80 -0.23 -13.34 -2.25
CA LYS A 80 -1.04 -13.43 -3.48
C LYS A 80 -2.34 -14.22 -3.36
N LYS A 81 -2.83 -14.42 -2.13
CA LYS A 81 -4.15 -14.99 -1.85
C LYS A 81 -5.16 -13.85 -1.78
N PHE A 82 -5.81 -13.52 -2.90
CA PHE A 82 -6.62 -12.32 -3.04
C PHE A 82 -7.75 -12.20 -2.01
N PHE A 83 -8.35 -13.31 -1.55
CA PHE A 83 -9.39 -13.31 -0.51
C PHE A 83 -8.88 -12.85 0.87
N GLU A 84 -7.57 -12.94 1.15
CA GLU A 84 -6.96 -12.43 2.39
C GLU A 84 -7.04 -10.91 2.51
N GLN A 85 -7.25 -10.19 1.40
CA GLN A 85 -7.38 -8.74 1.41
C GLN A 85 -8.47 -8.26 2.39
N ILE A 86 -9.56 -9.01 2.51
CA ILE A 86 -10.67 -8.69 3.43
C ILE A 86 -10.21 -8.76 4.89
N ARG A 87 -9.51 -9.83 5.27
CA ARG A 87 -8.98 -10.00 6.63
C ARG A 87 -7.92 -8.95 6.94
N ILE A 88 -6.98 -8.75 6.03
CA ILE A 88 -5.88 -7.78 6.20
C ILE A 88 -6.44 -6.37 6.39
N THR A 89 -7.42 -5.96 5.58
CA THR A 89 -8.07 -4.66 5.72
C THR A 89 -8.70 -4.48 7.11
N LYS A 90 -9.43 -5.48 7.61
CA LYS A 90 -10.03 -5.45 8.95
C LYS A 90 -8.97 -5.35 10.06
N GLU A 91 -7.86 -6.06 9.93
CA GLU A 91 -6.75 -6.02 10.89
C GLU A 91 -6.09 -4.63 10.93
N VAL A 92 -5.82 -4.03 9.79
CA VAL A 92 -5.26 -2.67 9.71
C VAL A 92 -6.22 -1.64 10.29
N LEU A 93 -7.52 -1.73 9.98
CA LEU A 93 -8.54 -0.84 10.56
C LEU A 93 -8.66 -1.01 12.08
N HIS A 94 -8.54 -2.24 12.58
CA HIS A 94 -8.48 -2.50 14.02
C HIS A 94 -7.25 -1.83 14.66
N SER A 95 -6.08 -1.95 14.04
CA SER A 95 -4.84 -1.30 14.51
C SER A 95 -4.97 0.23 14.53
N ARG A 96 -5.63 0.83 13.52
CA ARG A 96 -5.95 2.27 13.50
C ARG A 96 -6.82 2.70 14.68
N LYS A 97 -7.85 1.92 15.03
CA LYS A 97 -8.72 2.20 16.19
C LYS A 97 -7.99 2.05 17.52
N HIS A 98 -7.01 1.14 17.56
CA HIS A 98 -6.26 0.85 18.78
C HIS A 98 -5.24 1.93 19.13
N ASP A 99 -4.62 2.57 18.12
CA ASP A 99 -3.51 3.50 18.31
C ASP A 99 -3.66 4.76 17.44
N SER A 100 -3.66 5.93 18.10
CA SER A 100 -3.82 7.23 17.43
C SER A 100 -2.65 7.63 16.53
N ALA A 101 -1.44 7.11 16.76
CA ALA A 101 -0.30 7.37 15.89
C ALA A 101 -0.46 6.55 14.58
N VAL A 102 -0.93 5.32 14.67
CA VAL A 102 -1.28 4.49 13.52
C VAL A 102 -2.44 5.10 12.74
N GLU A 103 -3.48 5.61 13.43
CA GLU A 103 -4.60 6.32 12.80
C GLU A 103 -4.13 7.54 11.99
N LYS A 104 -3.22 8.31 12.55
CA LYS A 104 -2.64 9.49 11.87
C LYS A 104 -1.75 9.11 10.70
N LEU A 105 -1.03 7.98 10.76
CA LEU A 105 -0.12 7.51 9.73
C LEU A 105 -0.85 6.86 8.55
N VAL A 106 -1.71 5.87 8.82
CA VAL A 106 -2.38 5.08 7.78
C VAL A 106 -3.54 5.87 7.19
N LYS A 107 -3.38 6.36 5.97
CA LYS A 107 -4.34 7.21 5.27
C LYS A 107 -5.27 6.45 4.33
N GLY A 108 -4.96 5.22 4.01
CA GLY A 108 -5.80 4.41 3.13
C GLY A 108 -5.31 2.99 2.95
N MET A 109 -6.17 2.21 2.30
CA MET A 109 -5.91 0.84 1.87
C MET A 109 -5.85 0.78 0.35
N MET A 110 -5.02 -0.10 -0.17
CA MET A 110 -5.00 -0.46 -1.58
C MET A 110 -5.54 -1.88 -1.72
N ILE A 111 -6.61 -2.02 -2.50
CA ILE A 111 -7.33 -3.28 -2.70
C ILE A 111 -7.37 -3.58 -4.19
N GLU A 112 -6.94 -4.76 -4.58
CA GLU A 112 -7.04 -5.24 -5.96
C GLU A 112 -8.37 -5.95 -6.17
N SER A 113 -9.19 -5.36 -7.03
CA SER A 113 -10.55 -5.79 -7.33
C SER A 113 -10.80 -5.82 -8.84
N TYR A 114 -11.62 -6.75 -9.26
CA TYR A 114 -12.10 -6.87 -10.64
C TYR A 114 -13.57 -7.27 -10.65
N ILE A 115 -14.20 -7.42 -11.83
CA ILE A 115 -15.61 -7.87 -11.92
C ILE A 115 -15.69 -9.33 -11.47
N GLU A 116 -14.85 -10.19 -12.09
CA GLU A 116 -14.75 -11.61 -11.76
C GLU A 116 -13.55 -11.87 -10.86
N GLU A 117 -13.70 -12.73 -9.87
CA GLU A 117 -12.64 -13.06 -8.92
C GLU A 117 -11.47 -13.84 -9.53
N GLY A 118 -10.31 -13.74 -8.89
CA GLY A 118 -9.11 -14.46 -9.26
C GLY A 118 -8.39 -13.85 -10.46
N ASN A 119 -7.75 -14.69 -11.24
CA ASN A 119 -7.07 -14.29 -12.47
C ASN A 119 -7.19 -15.34 -13.57
N GLN A 120 -6.78 -15.00 -14.78
CA GLN A 120 -6.79 -15.84 -15.97
C GLN A 120 -5.49 -15.72 -16.76
N LYS A 121 -5.25 -16.68 -17.63
CA LYS A 121 -4.19 -16.56 -18.65
C LYS A 121 -4.64 -15.62 -19.77
N VAL A 122 -3.69 -14.91 -20.36
CA VAL A 122 -3.97 -13.93 -21.44
C VAL A 122 -4.78 -14.52 -22.60
N CYS A 123 -4.67 -15.83 -22.86
CA CYS A 123 -5.37 -16.53 -23.94
C CYS A 123 -6.82 -16.99 -23.60
N GLU A 124 -7.28 -16.81 -22.36
CA GLU A 124 -8.61 -17.31 -21.93
C GLU A 124 -9.74 -16.34 -22.25
N HIS A 125 -9.45 -15.03 -22.36
CA HIS A 125 -10.37 -13.95 -22.77
C HIS A 125 -11.69 -13.86 -21.98
N VAL A 126 -11.68 -14.22 -20.70
CA VAL A 126 -12.85 -14.04 -19.82
C VAL A 126 -13.04 -12.56 -19.54
N TYR A 127 -14.16 -11.99 -19.95
CA TYR A 127 -14.47 -10.59 -19.70
C TYR A 127 -14.55 -10.29 -18.20
N GLY A 128 -13.94 -9.17 -17.78
CA GLY A 128 -14.01 -8.74 -16.38
C GLY A 128 -13.11 -9.51 -15.41
N LYS A 129 -12.15 -10.32 -15.90
CA LYS A 129 -11.22 -11.08 -15.08
C LYS A 129 -9.77 -10.62 -15.29
N SER A 130 -9.02 -10.47 -14.20
CA SER A 130 -7.60 -10.02 -14.23
C SER A 130 -6.73 -10.97 -15.07
N ILE A 131 -5.79 -10.41 -15.84
CA ILE A 131 -4.76 -11.16 -16.56
C ILE A 131 -3.38 -11.10 -15.87
N THR A 132 -3.30 -10.49 -14.70
CA THR A 132 -2.11 -10.33 -13.88
C THR A 132 -2.29 -10.98 -12.51
N ASP A 133 -2.22 -10.22 -11.43
CA ASP A 133 -2.42 -10.75 -10.09
C ASP A 133 -3.91 -11.07 -9.82
N PRO A 134 -4.21 -12.09 -9.01
CA PRO A 134 -5.57 -12.45 -8.69
C PRO A 134 -6.23 -11.38 -7.81
N CYS A 135 -7.46 -11.01 -8.15
CA CYS A 135 -8.23 -9.92 -7.54
C CYS A 135 -9.48 -10.43 -6.82
N LEU A 136 -10.00 -9.63 -5.88
CA LEU A 136 -11.34 -9.83 -5.35
C LEU A 136 -12.39 -9.66 -6.48
N GLY A 137 -13.47 -10.42 -6.44
CA GLY A 137 -14.65 -10.19 -7.26
C GLY A 137 -15.44 -8.97 -6.81
N TRP A 138 -16.42 -8.56 -7.64
CA TRP A 138 -17.21 -7.36 -7.36
C TRP A 138 -18.00 -7.46 -6.05
N GLU A 139 -18.68 -8.58 -5.80
CA GLU A 139 -19.52 -8.78 -4.60
C GLU A 139 -18.70 -8.64 -3.31
N ASP A 140 -17.54 -9.31 -3.23
CA ASP A 140 -16.64 -9.23 -2.08
C ASP A 140 -16.06 -7.82 -1.92
N SER A 141 -15.78 -7.15 -3.02
CA SER A 141 -15.27 -5.78 -3.01
C SER A 141 -16.32 -4.79 -2.49
N GLU A 142 -17.57 -4.93 -2.93
CA GLU A 142 -18.69 -4.11 -2.45
C GLU A 142 -18.93 -4.32 -0.95
N HIS A 143 -19.00 -5.57 -0.50
CA HIS A 143 -19.12 -5.90 0.93
C HIS A 143 -17.96 -5.35 1.75
N LEU A 144 -16.74 -5.39 1.21
CA LEU A 144 -15.57 -4.85 1.89
C LEU A 144 -15.65 -3.33 2.02
N ILE A 145 -16.13 -2.61 1.00
CA ILE A 145 -16.33 -1.16 1.04
C ILE A 145 -17.32 -0.79 2.15
N TYR A 146 -18.47 -1.45 2.25
CA TYR A 146 -19.42 -1.23 3.34
C TYR A 146 -18.80 -1.56 4.70
N THR A 147 -18.07 -2.67 4.81
CA THR A 147 -17.35 -3.02 6.05
C THR A 147 -16.36 -1.93 6.46
N ILE A 148 -15.62 -1.35 5.51
CA ILE A 148 -14.69 -0.25 5.78
C ILE A 148 -15.47 0.97 6.29
N ALA A 149 -16.57 1.33 5.62
CA ALA A 149 -17.40 2.47 6.02
C ALA A 149 -17.94 2.35 7.45
N ASP A 150 -18.29 1.14 7.89
CA ASP A 150 -18.78 0.87 9.26
C ASP A 150 -17.65 0.90 10.31
N LEU A 151 -16.40 0.71 9.88
CA LEU A 151 -15.24 0.62 10.77
C LEU A 151 -14.43 1.92 10.90
N VAL A 152 -14.65 2.91 10.07
CA VAL A 152 -13.87 4.19 10.05
C VAL A 152 -14.47 5.28 10.94
#